data_88e4ea4986add7c52803ff924a9a96e9
#
_entry.id   88e4ea4986add7c52803ff924a9a96e9
#
_cell.length_a   1.000
_cell.length_b   1.000
_cell.length_c   1.000
_cell.angle_alpha   90.00
_cell.angle_beta   90.00
_cell.angle_gamma   90.00
#
_symmetry.space_group_name_H-M   'P 1'
#
loop_
_entity.id
_entity.type
_entity.pdbx_description
1 polymer ?
#
loop_
_entity_poly.entity_id
_entity_poly.type
_entity_poly.pdbx_seq_one_letter_code
_entity_poly.pdbx_strand_id
1 'polypeptide(L)'
;MKFLKIEAVDHGEFLHRYNIHYEEKDGTEKVYEMVSRDGGILSLNDLISHKPDAIVAVITDETDEHLLLLHEFRLEQGEAIYGLPGGLIEGDESPVSCLSRELAEETGLRLTEITEVFPPSPCCVGISNESAVCIFGHAEGIISPSVSGDEEIEAGWFSRDEVMRLHKTEKFGSWAMAFSWMWAHGGLPDSANTLN
;
A
#
# COMPACT_ATOMS: atom_id res chain seq x y z
N MET A 1 28.35 4.90 -2.35
CA MET A 1 28.39 3.56 -1.72
C MET A 1 28.50 2.53 -2.83
N LYS A 2 29.30 1.50 -2.64
CA LYS A 2 29.47 0.40 -3.59
C LYS A 2 28.91 -0.87 -2.94
N PHE A 3 27.98 -1.56 -3.61
CA PHE A 3 27.45 -2.83 -3.16
C PHE A 3 28.55 -3.88 -3.11
N LEU A 4 28.60 -4.67 -2.04
CA LEU A 4 29.55 -5.76 -1.87
C LEU A 4 28.86 -7.13 -1.96
N LYS A 5 27.89 -7.38 -1.09
CA LYS A 5 27.12 -8.63 -1.02
C LYS A 5 25.81 -8.45 -0.25
N ILE A 6 24.96 -9.45 -0.32
CA ILE A 6 23.79 -9.63 0.54
C ILE A 6 23.85 -11.01 1.18
N GLU A 7 23.48 -11.11 2.43
CA GLU A 7 23.46 -12.36 3.20
C GLU A 7 22.08 -12.54 3.82
N ALA A 8 21.45 -13.69 3.58
CA ALA A 8 20.27 -14.10 4.31
C ALA A 8 20.68 -14.44 5.76
N VAL A 9 19.99 -13.84 6.71
CA VAL A 9 20.26 -14.03 8.15
C VAL A 9 19.28 -15.00 8.76
N ASP A 10 18.00 -14.85 8.39
CA ASP A 10 16.89 -15.63 8.93
C ASP A 10 15.75 -15.70 7.92
N HIS A 11 14.99 -16.80 7.94
CA HIS A 11 13.84 -17.04 7.08
C HIS A 11 12.63 -17.38 7.96
N GLY A 12 11.73 -16.41 8.14
CA GLY A 12 10.39 -16.66 8.67
C GLY A 12 9.49 -17.25 7.59
N GLU A 13 8.25 -17.51 7.94
CA GLU A 13 7.23 -17.99 7.01
C GLU A 13 6.86 -16.93 5.97
N PHE A 14 6.72 -15.67 6.41
CA PHE A 14 6.25 -14.54 5.59
C PHE A 14 7.31 -13.44 5.40
N LEU A 15 8.30 -13.38 6.28
CA LEU A 15 9.35 -12.36 6.25
C LEU A 15 10.72 -13.00 6.37
N HIS A 16 11.64 -12.50 5.57
CA HIS A 16 13.03 -12.92 5.50
C HIS A 16 13.93 -11.75 5.86
N ARG A 17 14.93 -11.99 6.72
CA ARG A 17 15.87 -10.96 7.14
C ARG A 17 17.18 -11.08 6.40
N TYR A 18 17.69 -9.94 5.96
CA TYR A 18 18.93 -9.81 5.20
C TYR A 18 19.89 -8.81 5.80
N ASN A 19 21.19 -9.07 5.68
CA ASN A 19 22.26 -8.09 5.83
C ASN A 19 22.77 -7.69 4.44
N ILE A 20 22.71 -6.39 4.13
CA ILE A 20 23.24 -5.84 2.89
C ILE A 20 24.55 -5.12 3.21
N HIS A 21 25.62 -5.50 2.52
CA HIS A 21 26.95 -4.99 2.75
C HIS A 21 27.34 -4.00 1.66
N TYR A 22 27.75 -2.81 2.09
CA TYR A 22 28.23 -1.74 1.21
C TYR A 22 29.61 -1.27 1.64
N GLU A 23 30.46 -0.87 0.67
CA GLU A 23 31.71 -0.14 0.91
C GLU A 23 31.40 1.37 0.87
N GLU A 24 31.74 2.08 1.91
CA GLU A 24 31.65 3.54 1.99
C GLU A 24 32.79 4.21 1.20
N LYS A 25 32.74 5.55 1.07
CA LYS A 25 33.76 6.30 0.29
C LYS A 25 35.16 6.25 0.89
N ASP A 26 35.26 6.01 2.19
CA ASP A 26 36.53 5.88 2.91
C ASP A 26 37.08 4.43 2.95
N GLY A 27 36.37 3.51 2.29
CA GLY A 27 36.72 2.08 2.24
C GLY A 27 36.22 1.25 3.41
N THR A 28 35.49 1.85 4.36
CA THR A 28 34.87 1.08 5.46
C THR A 28 33.64 0.30 4.97
N GLU A 29 33.41 -0.86 5.58
CA GLU A 29 32.24 -1.68 5.31
C GLU A 29 31.08 -1.24 6.20
N LYS A 30 29.92 -0.99 5.58
CA LYS A 30 28.65 -0.74 6.26
C LYS A 30 27.70 -1.89 6.02
N VAL A 31 27.17 -2.44 7.11
CA VAL A 31 26.11 -3.46 7.07
C VAL A 31 24.76 -2.78 7.34
N TYR A 32 23.78 -3.07 6.49
CA TYR A 32 22.42 -2.57 6.63
C TYR A 32 21.44 -3.74 6.77
N GLU A 33 20.69 -3.77 7.85
CA GLU A 33 19.65 -4.78 8.09
C GLU A 33 18.39 -4.45 7.34
N MET A 34 17.80 -5.44 6.67
CA MET A 34 16.55 -5.30 5.90
C MET A 34 15.66 -6.52 6.11
N VAL A 35 14.36 -6.33 5.99
CA VAL A 35 13.37 -7.40 5.85
C VAL A 35 12.77 -7.38 4.44
N SER A 36 12.37 -8.55 3.93
CA SER A 36 11.71 -8.70 2.63
C SER A 36 10.67 -9.81 2.69
N ARG A 37 9.67 -9.73 1.83
CA ARG A 37 8.76 -10.86 1.57
C ARG A 37 9.38 -11.89 0.64
N ASP A 38 10.38 -11.49 -0.15
CA ASP A 38 11.13 -12.39 -1.03
C ASP A 38 12.27 -13.08 -0.28
N GLY A 39 12.20 -14.41 -0.17
CA GLY A 39 13.23 -15.26 0.43
C GLY A 39 14.39 -15.59 -0.50
N GLY A 40 14.35 -15.14 -1.76
CA GLY A 40 15.30 -15.49 -2.81
C GLY A 40 16.32 -14.42 -3.17
N ILE A 41 16.47 -13.35 -2.39
CA ILE A 41 17.37 -12.24 -2.71
C ILE A 41 18.84 -12.66 -2.49
N LEU A 42 19.61 -12.75 -3.57
CA LEU A 42 21.02 -13.17 -3.56
C LEU A 42 21.96 -12.13 -4.17
N SER A 43 21.43 -11.14 -4.89
CA SER A 43 22.21 -10.15 -5.62
C SER A 43 21.59 -8.75 -5.57
N LEU A 44 22.38 -7.75 -5.97
CA LEU A 44 21.87 -6.39 -6.14
C LEU A 44 20.73 -6.34 -7.18
N ASN A 45 20.79 -7.17 -8.22
CA ASN A 45 19.76 -7.21 -9.25
C ASN A 45 18.43 -7.70 -8.66
N ASP A 46 18.42 -8.73 -7.82
CA ASP A 46 17.20 -9.24 -7.18
C ASP A 46 16.59 -8.16 -6.26
N LEU A 47 17.46 -7.37 -5.61
CA LEU A 47 17.04 -6.28 -4.74
C LEU A 47 16.33 -5.13 -5.49
N ILE A 48 16.76 -4.82 -6.73
CA ILE A 48 16.28 -3.64 -7.48
C ILE A 48 15.27 -3.97 -8.58
N SER A 49 15.14 -5.23 -8.96
CA SER A 49 14.33 -5.67 -10.13
C SER A 49 13.15 -6.55 -9.74
N HIS A 50 12.71 -6.51 -8.49
CA HIS A 50 11.55 -7.28 -8.06
C HIS A 50 10.22 -6.68 -8.58
N LYS A 51 9.23 -7.54 -8.75
CA LYS A 51 7.86 -7.12 -9.03
C LYS A 51 7.28 -6.38 -7.80
N PRO A 52 6.29 -5.49 -7.97
CA PRO A 52 5.60 -4.92 -6.81
C PRO A 52 4.95 -6.01 -5.98
N ASP A 53 5.01 -5.85 -4.66
CA ASP A 53 4.47 -6.82 -3.70
C ASP A 53 2.98 -6.60 -3.44
N ALA A 54 2.52 -5.36 -3.57
CA ALA A 54 1.19 -4.96 -3.14
C ALA A 54 0.58 -3.87 -4.03
N ILE A 55 -0.71 -3.63 -3.79
CA ILE A 55 -1.41 -2.42 -4.24
C ILE A 55 -1.92 -1.62 -3.04
N VAL A 56 -2.12 -0.34 -3.25
CA VAL A 56 -2.92 0.53 -2.40
C VAL A 56 -3.81 1.38 -3.31
N ALA A 57 -5.06 1.61 -2.93
CA ALA A 57 -6.00 2.29 -3.81
C ALA A 57 -6.69 3.48 -3.15
N VAL A 58 -6.72 4.60 -3.87
CA VAL A 58 -7.50 5.79 -3.52
C VAL A 58 -8.79 5.72 -4.30
N ILE A 59 -9.86 5.29 -3.65
CA ILE A 59 -11.15 5.02 -4.27
C ILE A 59 -12.17 6.06 -3.81
N THR A 60 -12.79 6.73 -4.76
CA THR A 60 -13.92 7.63 -4.52
C THR A 60 -15.21 7.06 -5.11
N ASP A 61 -16.33 7.63 -4.70
CA ASP A 61 -17.60 7.39 -5.40
C ASP A 61 -17.57 8.08 -6.78
N GLU A 62 -18.56 7.78 -7.63
CA GLU A 62 -18.64 8.34 -9.01
C GLU A 62 -18.76 9.87 -9.04
N THR A 63 -19.07 10.50 -7.92
CA THR A 63 -19.24 11.96 -7.80
C THR A 63 -18.00 12.67 -7.24
N ASP A 64 -16.98 11.93 -6.80
CA ASP A 64 -15.81 12.43 -6.07
C ASP A 64 -16.16 13.15 -4.74
N GLU A 65 -17.38 12.94 -4.23
CA GLU A 65 -17.82 13.55 -2.99
C GLU A 65 -17.44 12.75 -1.74
N HIS A 66 -17.21 11.42 -1.89
CA HIS A 66 -16.86 10.54 -0.80
C HIS A 66 -15.61 9.71 -1.13
N LEU A 67 -14.74 9.57 -0.13
CA LEU A 67 -13.55 8.70 -0.17
C LEU A 67 -13.86 7.41 0.59
N LEU A 68 -13.47 6.29 0.03
CA LEU A 68 -13.52 5.00 0.69
C LEU A 68 -12.34 4.87 1.65
N LEU A 69 -12.64 4.63 2.92
CA LEU A 69 -11.66 4.28 3.94
C LEU A 69 -12.05 2.98 4.62
N LEU A 70 -11.03 2.26 5.07
CA LEU A 70 -11.14 1.07 5.90
C LEU A 70 -10.72 1.41 7.33
N HIS A 71 -11.48 0.96 8.31
CA HIS A 71 -11.08 0.96 9.71
C HIS A 71 -10.76 -0.48 10.07
N GLU A 72 -9.49 -0.81 10.20
CA GLU A 72 -8.97 -2.17 10.25
C GLU A 72 -8.11 -2.39 11.50
N PHE A 73 -8.30 -3.51 12.19
CA PHE A 73 -7.43 -3.91 13.29
C PHE A 73 -6.09 -4.41 12.75
N ARG A 74 -5.03 -3.65 12.99
CA ARG A 74 -3.68 -3.99 12.55
C ARG A 74 -2.93 -4.70 13.69
N LEU A 75 -2.65 -5.99 13.47
CA LEU A 75 -2.00 -6.85 14.47
C LEU A 75 -0.67 -6.26 14.95
N GLU A 76 0.13 -5.69 14.05
CA GLU A 76 1.41 -5.07 14.35
C GLU A 76 1.30 -3.73 15.10
N GLN A 77 0.12 -3.11 15.09
CA GLN A 77 -0.17 -1.89 15.87
C GLN A 77 -0.89 -2.20 17.19
N GLY A 78 -1.59 -3.36 17.29
CA GLY A 78 -2.41 -3.75 18.43
C GLY A 78 -3.69 -2.92 18.59
N GLU A 79 -4.11 -2.21 17.54
CA GLU A 79 -5.31 -1.37 17.52
C GLU A 79 -5.83 -1.21 16.10
N ALA A 80 -7.08 -0.77 15.97
CA ALA A 80 -7.65 -0.42 14.67
C ALA A 80 -7.18 0.97 14.23
N ILE A 81 -6.86 1.09 12.94
CA ILE A 81 -6.45 2.35 12.30
C ILE A 81 -7.18 2.53 10.97
N TYR A 82 -7.28 3.76 10.51
CA TYR A 82 -7.81 4.04 9.17
C TYR A 82 -6.75 3.75 8.09
N GLY A 83 -7.18 3.01 7.08
CA GLY A 83 -6.42 2.60 5.90
C GLY A 83 -7.12 2.95 4.60
N LEU A 84 -6.41 2.75 3.50
CA LEU A 84 -6.96 2.71 2.15
C LEU A 84 -7.14 1.24 1.74
N PRO A 85 -8.08 0.90 0.86
CA PRO A 85 -8.16 -0.44 0.27
C PRO A 85 -6.83 -0.87 -0.32
N GLY A 86 -6.45 -2.11 -0.13
CA GLY A 86 -5.20 -2.62 -0.67
C GLY A 86 -4.83 -3.98 -0.12
N GLY A 87 -3.95 -4.68 -0.86
CA GLY A 87 -3.50 -6.00 -0.47
C GLY A 87 -2.32 -6.48 -1.28
N LEU A 88 -1.91 -7.71 -1.00
CA LEU A 88 -0.79 -8.34 -1.67
C LEU A 88 -1.20 -8.84 -3.06
N ILE A 89 -0.29 -8.66 -4.02
CA ILE A 89 -0.46 -9.22 -5.37
C ILE A 89 -0.18 -10.71 -5.31
N GLU A 90 -1.17 -11.52 -5.68
CA GLU A 90 -1.07 -12.97 -5.63
C GLU A 90 -0.64 -13.55 -6.99
N GLY A 91 0.32 -14.47 -6.97
CA GLY A 91 0.75 -15.20 -8.16
C GLY A 91 1.15 -14.28 -9.32
N ASP A 92 0.45 -14.42 -10.43
CA ASP A 92 0.68 -13.64 -11.66
C ASP A 92 -0.46 -12.64 -11.96
N GLU A 93 -1.27 -12.29 -10.97
CA GLU A 93 -2.32 -11.27 -11.18
C GLU A 93 -1.71 -9.89 -11.48
N SER A 94 -2.46 -9.10 -12.25
CA SER A 94 -2.09 -7.70 -12.46
C SER A 94 -2.48 -6.83 -11.26
N PRO A 95 -1.84 -5.66 -11.04
CA PRO A 95 -2.25 -4.72 -9.99
C PRO A 95 -3.73 -4.35 -10.03
N VAL A 96 -4.30 -4.21 -11.23
CA VAL A 96 -5.73 -3.90 -11.42
C VAL A 96 -6.63 -5.08 -11.03
N SER A 97 -6.19 -6.31 -11.34
CA SER A 97 -6.92 -7.52 -10.96
C SER A 97 -6.89 -7.71 -9.44
N CYS A 98 -5.73 -7.48 -8.82
CA CYS A 98 -5.57 -7.45 -7.37
C CYS A 98 -6.53 -6.43 -6.72
N LEU A 99 -6.54 -5.18 -7.19
CA LEU A 99 -7.48 -4.17 -6.69
C LEU A 99 -8.93 -4.62 -6.79
N SER A 100 -9.34 -5.21 -7.92
CA SER A 100 -10.73 -5.66 -8.11
C SER A 100 -11.11 -6.77 -7.14
N ARG A 101 -10.17 -7.68 -6.83
CA ARG A 101 -10.36 -8.75 -5.86
C ARG A 101 -10.44 -8.19 -4.43
N GLU A 102 -9.42 -7.44 -4.00
CA GLU A 102 -9.35 -6.86 -2.65
C GLU A 102 -10.55 -5.96 -2.36
N LEU A 103 -10.94 -5.10 -3.30
CA LEU A 103 -12.09 -4.22 -3.12
C LEU A 103 -13.39 -5.02 -2.90
N ALA A 104 -13.56 -6.12 -3.64
CA ALA A 104 -14.72 -6.98 -3.45
C ALA A 104 -14.68 -7.74 -2.11
N GLU A 105 -13.51 -8.21 -1.70
CA GLU A 105 -13.30 -8.97 -0.47
C GLU A 105 -13.43 -8.10 0.79
N GLU A 106 -12.80 -6.94 0.80
CA GLU A 106 -12.79 -6.02 1.94
C GLU A 106 -14.10 -5.23 2.10
N THR A 107 -14.78 -4.93 0.99
CA THR A 107 -15.87 -3.94 1.01
C THR A 107 -17.16 -4.38 0.33
N GLY A 108 -17.11 -5.43 -0.51
CA GLY A 108 -18.23 -5.82 -1.38
C GLY A 108 -18.48 -4.89 -2.56
N LEU A 109 -17.66 -3.86 -2.76
CA LEU A 109 -17.79 -2.90 -3.86
C LEU A 109 -17.20 -3.44 -5.17
N ARG A 110 -17.62 -2.84 -6.27
CA ARG A 110 -17.12 -3.13 -7.61
C ARG A 110 -16.39 -1.91 -8.18
N LEU A 111 -15.16 -2.12 -8.61
CA LEU A 111 -14.40 -1.12 -9.35
C LEU A 111 -15.12 -0.76 -10.65
N THR A 112 -15.34 0.53 -10.92
CA THR A 112 -16.02 1.02 -12.13
C THR A 112 -15.09 1.70 -13.08
N GLU A 113 -14.11 2.47 -12.58
CA GLU A 113 -13.16 3.21 -13.38
C GLU A 113 -11.79 3.25 -12.71
N ILE A 114 -10.74 3.27 -13.50
CA ILE A 114 -9.37 3.59 -13.09
C ILE A 114 -9.03 4.94 -13.70
N THR A 115 -8.72 5.91 -12.85
CA THR A 115 -8.38 7.26 -13.29
C THR A 115 -6.87 7.47 -13.40
N GLU A 116 -6.07 6.80 -12.56
CA GLU A 116 -4.62 6.89 -12.58
C GLU A 116 -3.98 5.63 -11.98
N VAL A 117 -2.79 5.26 -12.47
CA VAL A 117 -1.95 4.18 -11.92
C VAL A 117 -0.52 4.68 -11.80
N PHE A 118 -0.03 4.79 -10.58
CA PHE A 118 1.35 5.16 -10.34
C PHE A 118 2.28 3.96 -10.49
N PRO A 119 3.53 4.18 -10.93
CA PRO A 119 4.53 3.12 -10.93
C PRO A 119 4.79 2.60 -9.50
N PRO A 120 5.30 1.36 -9.36
CA PRO A 120 5.66 0.83 -8.05
C PRO A 120 6.55 1.78 -7.25
N SER A 121 6.20 1.99 -6.00
CA SER A 121 6.93 2.86 -5.08
C SER A 121 7.25 2.11 -3.79
N PRO A 122 8.47 2.27 -3.22
CA PRO A 122 8.82 1.64 -1.94
C PRO A 122 7.90 2.09 -0.80
N CYS A 123 7.38 1.14 -0.03
CA CYS A 123 6.45 1.40 1.07
C CYS A 123 7.16 1.84 2.36
N CYS A 124 8.29 1.20 2.68
CA CYS A 124 9.02 1.43 3.93
C CYS A 124 10.54 1.43 3.71
N VAL A 125 11.04 2.51 3.08
CA VAL A 125 12.44 2.66 2.61
C VAL A 125 13.52 2.53 3.69
N GLY A 126 13.16 2.58 4.96
CA GLY A 126 14.10 2.44 6.08
C GLY A 126 14.25 1.02 6.61
N ILE A 127 13.40 0.07 6.19
CA ILE A 127 13.33 -1.26 6.78
C ILE A 127 13.24 -2.35 5.72
N SER A 128 12.51 -2.11 4.61
CA SER A 128 12.15 -3.15 3.65
C SER A 128 12.32 -2.66 2.21
N ASN A 129 12.41 -3.61 1.28
CA ASN A 129 12.30 -3.36 -0.15
C ASN A 129 10.88 -3.50 -0.68
N GLU A 130 9.89 -3.74 0.20
CA GLU A 130 8.49 -3.84 -0.18
C GLU A 130 8.04 -2.62 -0.99
N SER A 131 7.35 -2.87 -2.09
CA SER A 131 6.83 -1.84 -2.97
C SER A 131 5.37 -2.07 -3.32
N ALA A 132 4.63 -0.98 -3.50
CA ALA A 132 3.24 -1.03 -3.91
C ALA A 132 2.96 -0.15 -5.12
N VAL A 133 1.97 -0.58 -5.91
CA VAL A 133 1.34 0.22 -6.97
C VAL A 133 0.20 1.01 -6.35
N CYS A 134 0.21 2.33 -6.48
CA CYS A 134 -0.92 3.16 -6.08
C CYS A 134 -1.88 3.33 -7.25
N ILE A 135 -3.17 3.02 -7.04
CA ILE A 135 -4.22 3.08 -8.06
C ILE A 135 -5.31 4.04 -7.60
N PHE A 136 -5.73 4.93 -8.49
CA PHE A 136 -6.85 5.83 -8.27
C PHE A 136 -8.02 5.39 -9.12
N GLY A 137 -9.23 5.49 -8.58
CA GLY A 137 -10.41 5.07 -9.32
C GLY A 137 -11.72 5.29 -8.58
N HIS A 138 -12.78 4.83 -9.22
CA HIS A 138 -14.13 4.89 -8.68
C HIS A 138 -14.67 3.49 -8.44
N ALA A 139 -15.52 3.38 -7.43
CA ALA A 139 -16.26 2.15 -7.16
C ALA A 139 -17.71 2.44 -6.86
N GLU A 140 -18.56 1.42 -7.10
CA GLU A 140 -19.98 1.46 -6.81
C GLU A 140 -20.43 0.19 -6.08
N GLY A 141 -21.62 0.24 -5.49
CA GLY A 141 -22.24 -0.89 -4.84
C GLY A 141 -22.69 -0.56 -3.42
N ILE A 142 -23.04 -1.60 -2.69
CA ILE A 142 -23.42 -1.52 -1.28
C ILE A 142 -22.30 -2.15 -0.47
N ILE A 143 -21.74 -1.37 0.45
CA ILE A 143 -20.73 -1.89 1.37
C ILE A 143 -21.32 -3.06 2.15
N SER A 144 -20.61 -4.16 2.16
CA SER A 144 -20.89 -5.37 2.94
C SER A 144 -19.71 -5.70 3.85
N PRO A 145 -19.91 -6.46 4.93
CA PRO A 145 -18.81 -6.93 5.76
C PRO A 145 -17.76 -7.66 4.94
N SER A 146 -16.48 -7.48 5.30
CA SER A 146 -15.38 -8.23 4.70
C SER A 146 -15.64 -9.72 4.75
N VAL A 147 -15.29 -10.42 3.67
CA VAL A 147 -15.34 -11.88 3.61
C VAL A 147 -14.02 -12.54 4.00
N SER A 148 -12.99 -11.72 4.26
CA SER A 148 -11.69 -12.14 4.80
C SER A 148 -11.91 -12.58 6.25
N GLY A 149 -11.86 -13.88 6.51
CA GLY A 149 -12.22 -14.46 7.82
C GLY A 149 -11.24 -14.12 8.96
N ASP A 150 -10.07 -13.62 8.63
CA ASP A 150 -8.97 -13.33 9.57
C ASP A 150 -8.75 -11.82 9.80
N GLU A 151 -9.53 -10.94 9.15
CA GLU A 151 -9.36 -9.50 9.20
C GLU A 151 -10.63 -8.82 9.76
N GLU A 152 -10.44 -7.99 10.78
CA GLU A 152 -11.52 -7.15 11.34
C GLU A 152 -11.51 -5.80 10.59
N ILE A 153 -12.29 -5.72 9.50
CA ILE A 153 -12.37 -4.54 8.63
C ILE A 153 -13.78 -3.97 8.63
N GLU A 154 -13.88 -2.67 8.86
CA GLU A 154 -15.08 -1.88 8.66
C GLU A 154 -14.85 -0.85 7.54
N ALA A 155 -15.46 -1.05 6.38
CA ALA A 155 -15.39 -0.12 5.27
C ALA A 155 -16.44 0.97 5.37
N GLY A 156 -16.14 2.18 4.89
CA GLY A 156 -17.08 3.29 4.86
C GLY A 156 -16.74 4.35 3.82
N TRP A 157 -17.80 5.01 3.32
CA TRP A 157 -17.69 6.21 2.52
C TRP A 157 -17.68 7.44 3.42
N PHE A 158 -16.68 8.31 3.26
CA PHE A 158 -16.47 9.48 4.10
C PHE A 158 -16.41 10.76 3.26
N SER A 159 -17.22 11.74 3.63
CA SER A 159 -17.14 13.09 3.07
C SER A 159 -15.84 13.81 3.48
N ARG A 160 -15.48 14.87 2.78
CA ARG A 160 -14.28 15.70 3.08
C ARG A 160 -14.29 16.21 4.53
N ASP A 161 -15.44 16.63 5.04
CA ASP A 161 -15.58 17.13 6.41
C ASP A 161 -15.39 16.01 7.45
N GLU A 162 -15.85 14.80 7.15
CA GLU A 162 -15.63 13.63 8.02
C GLU A 162 -14.18 13.24 8.05
N VAL A 163 -13.52 13.14 6.91
CA VAL A 163 -12.08 12.86 6.83
C VAL A 163 -11.28 13.89 7.63
N MET A 164 -11.59 15.19 7.50
CA MET A 164 -10.91 16.23 8.27
C MET A 164 -11.15 16.14 9.79
N ARG A 165 -12.30 15.61 10.21
CA ARG A 165 -12.54 15.33 11.64
C ARG A 165 -11.74 14.12 12.12
N LEU A 166 -11.77 13.02 11.37
CA LEU A 166 -11.04 11.80 11.69
C LEU A 166 -9.53 12.05 11.83
N HIS A 167 -8.93 12.87 10.99
CA HIS A 167 -7.51 13.24 11.08
C HIS A 167 -7.10 13.88 12.42
N LYS A 168 -8.05 14.39 13.20
CA LYS A 168 -7.78 15.03 14.49
C LYS A 168 -7.86 14.08 15.67
N THR A 169 -8.55 12.95 15.50
CA THR A 169 -8.92 12.07 16.61
C THR A 169 -8.46 10.64 16.41
N GLU A 170 -8.30 10.22 15.15
CA GLU A 170 -8.03 8.81 14.81
C GLU A 170 -6.62 8.61 14.25
N LYS A 171 -6.16 7.37 14.29
CA LYS A 171 -4.90 6.96 13.67
C LYS A 171 -5.12 6.51 12.24
N PHE A 172 -4.14 6.79 11.42
CA PHE A 172 -4.11 6.44 10.00
C PHE A 172 -2.79 5.78 9.62
N GLY A 173 -2.84 4.85 8.67
CA GLY A 173 -1.65 4.44 7.94
C GLY A 173 -1.08 5.63 7.14
N SER A 174 0.24 5.65 6.92
CA SER A 174 0.92 6.82 6.31
C SER A 174 0.37 7.21 4.95
N TRP A 175 0.08 6.24 4.08
CA TRP A 175 -0.51 6.49 2.76
C TRP A 175 -1.94 7.00 2.88
N ALA A 176 -2.73 6.39 3.76
CA ALA A 176 -4.10 6.81 4.02
C ALA A 176 -4.12 8.25 4.56
N MET A 177 -3.25 8.60 5.51
CA MET A 177 -3.13 9.96 6.04
C MET A 177 -2.80 10.96 4.93
N ALA A 178 -1.80 10.67 4.10
CA ALA A 178 -1.35 11.59 3.07
C ALA A 178 -2.40 11.79 1.97
N PHE A 179 -2.92 10.71 1.41
CA PHE A 179 -3.85 10.79 0.29
C PHE A 179 -5.23 11.30 0.71
N SER A 180 -5.75 10.87 1.86
CA SER A 180 -7.05 11.36 2.36
C SER A 180 -6.98 12.84 2.74
N TRP A 181 -5.83 13.30 3.27
CA TRP A 181 -5.62 14.72 3.52
C TRP A 181 -5.60 15.53 2.22
N MET A 182 -4.86 15.08 1.20
CA MET A 182 -4.82 15.75 -0.10
C MET A 182 -6.20 15.79 -0.75
N TRP A 183 -6.92 14.67 -0.75
CA TRP A 183 -8.28 14.60 -1.28
C TRP A 183 -9.23 15.54 -0.55
N ALA A 184 -9.22 15.55 0.79
CA ALA A 184 -10.10 16.42 1.59
C ALA A 184 -9.87 17.92 1.33
N HIS A 185 -8.66 18.29 0.85
CA HIS A 185 -8.29 19.66 0.50
C HIS A 185 -8.33 19.96 -1.01
N GLY A 186 -8.90 19.08 -1.81
CA GLY A 186 -9.02 19.26 -3.27
C GLY A 186 -7.69 19.16 -4.03
N GLY A 187 -6.71 18.45 -3.46
CA GLY A 187 -5.37 18.33 -4.03
C GLY A 187 -5.09 17.05 -4.83
N LEU A 188 -6.04 16.14 -4.98
CA LEU A 188 -5.93 15.02 -5.91
C LEU A 188 -6.33 15.42 -7.33
N PRO A 189 -5.79 14.73 -8.36
CA PRO A 189 -6.19 14.97 -9.74
C PRO A 189 -7.71 14.81 -9.87
N ASP A 190 -8.38 15.83 -10.38
CA ASP A 190 -9.77 15.69 -10.79
C ASP A 190 -9.82 14.73 -11.99
N SER A 191 -10.78 13.81 -12.00
CA SER A 191 -11.05 12.92 -13.14
C SER A 191 -11.28 13.66 -14.47
N ALA A 192 -11.54 14.98 -14.40
CA ALA A 192 -11.74 15.86 -15.55
C ALA A 192 -10.45 16.43 -16.15
N ASN A 193 -9.29 16.27 -15.51
CA ASN A 193 -8.00 16.81 -15.95
C ASN A 193 -7.03 15.72 -16.43
N THR A 194 -7.51 14.77 -17.21
CA THR A 194 -6.62 13.94 -18.04
C THR A 194 -5.89 14.85 -19.00
N LEU A 195 -4.59 14.95 -18.84
CA LEU A 195 -3.67 15.72 -19.66
C LEU A 195 -3.95 15.51 -21.16
N ASN A 196 -4.31 16.59 -21.86
CA ASN A 196 -4.29 16.69 -23.31
C ASN A 196 -2.84 16.61 -23.82
#